data_c2c1adee639d5fde16071ce6cce71859
#
_entry.id   c2c1adee639d5fde16071ce6cce71859
#
_cell.length_a   1.000
_cell.length_b   1.000
_cell.length_c   1.000
_cell.angle_alpha   90.00
_cell.angle_beta   90.00
_cell.angle_gamma   90.00
#
_symmetry.space_group_name_H-M   'P 1'
#
loop_
_entity.id
_entity.type
_entity.pdbx_description
1 polymer ?
#
loop_
_entity_poly.entity_id
_entity_poly.type
_entity_poly.pdbx_seq_one_letter_code
_entity_poly.pdbx_strand_id
1 'polypeptide(L)'
;DTLLSSNSFSLDHSEVVELMEELSVTSFEATWDVHAYDGFEATGSSNGPWALSFDAGWVLGGLDNNTIPDVFALHNNYPNPFNPVTNIRYDIPVASDVRIDIYNIAGKKVRTLVSREHQPGRYKIQWNATNEFGSPVATGMYIYKIHAKDFVSVKKLLLMK
;
A
#
# COMPACT_ATOMS: atom_id res chain seq x y z
N ASP A 1 4.71 -29.32 19.20
CA ASP A 1 3.86 -29.10 20.39
C ASP A 1 4.54 -28.09 21.31
N THR A 2 4.29 -26.84 21.12
CA THR A 2 4.79 -25.80 22.03
C THR A 2 3.73 -25.54 23.07
N LEU A 3 3.92 -26.09 24.25
CA LEU A 3 3.11 -25.77 25.43
C LEU A 3 3.45 -24.34 25.85
N LEU A 4 2.57 -23.40 25.54
CA LEU A 4 2.71 -22.00 25.94
C LEU A 4 2.35 -21.87 27.41
N SER A 5 3.31 -21.43 28.21
CA SER A 5 3.11 -21.10 29.64
C SER A 5 2.46 -19.71 29.85
N SER A 6 2.11 -19.01 28.79
CA SER A 6 1.44 -17.69 28.82
C SER A 6 0.26 -17.67 27.84
N ASN A 7 -0.81 -16.98 28.23
CA ASN A 7 -2.03 -16.83 27.43
C ASN A 7 -1.89 -15.88 26.21
N SER A 8 -0.69 -15.57 25.77
CA SER A 8 -0.45 -14.70 24.65
C SER A 8 0.54 -15.33 23.68
N PHE A 9 0.14 -15.40 22.43
CA PHE A 9 0.99 -15.72 21.30
C PHE A 9 1.15 -14.46 20.47
N SER A 10 2.35 -14.08 20.13
CA SER A 10 2.64 -12.99 19.21
C SER A 10 3.68 -13.45 18.20
N LEU A 11 3.32 -13.34 16.93
CA LEU A 11 4.31 -13.39 15.84
C LEU A 11 4.74 -11.96 15.55
N ASP A 12 6.04 -11.74 15.45
CA ASP A 12 6.56 -10.47 14.95
C ASP A 12 6.23 -10.37 13.45
N HIS A 13 6.05 -9.13 12.99
CA HIS A 13 5.83 -8.84 11.56
C HIS A 13 6.92 -9.45 10.66
N SER A 14 8.18 -9.43 11.11
CA SER A 14 9.30 -10.03 10.38
C SER A 14 9.20 -11.55 10.27
N GLU A 15 8.74 -12.23 11.31
CA GLU A 15 8.55 -13.69 11.30
C GLU A 15 7.43 -14.12 10.35
N VAL A 16 6.36 -13.34 10.30
CA VAL A 16 5.26 -13.58 9.34
C VAL A 16 5.73 -13.37 7.90
N VAL A 17 6.48 -12.30 7.64
CA VAL A 17 7.02 -12.01 6.31
C VAL A 17 7.99 -13.10 5.86
N GLU A 18 8.93 -13.53 6.73
CA GLU A 18 9.89 -14.58 6.44
C GLU A 18 9.20 -15.91 6.10
N LEU A 19 8.15 -16.26 6.87
CA LEU A 19 7.35 -17.47 6.61
C LEU A 19 6.63 -17.40 5.26
N MET A 20 6.07 -16.25 4.91
CA MET A 20 5.39 -16.05 3.64
C MET A 20 6.35 -16.08 2.45
N GLU A 21 7.56 -15.53 2.59
CA GLU A 21 8.62 -15.62 1.60
C GLU A 21 9.08 -17.06 1.39
N GLU A 22 9.31 -17.82 2.46
CA GLU A 22 9.70 -19.23 2.40
C GLU A 22 8.64 -20.08 1.69
N LEU A 23 7.36 -19.80 1.96
CA LEU A 23 6.24 -20.52 1.33
C LEU A 23 5.88 -19.99 -0.06
N SER A 24 6.46 -18.89 -0.51
CA SER A 24 6.14 -18.19 -1.78
C SER A 24 4.65 -17.87 -1.93
N VAL A 25 4.00 -17.47 -0.83
CA VAL A 25 2.57 -17.12 -0.80
C VAL A 25 2.39 -15.64 -0.43
N THR A 26 1.35 -15.02 -1.00
CA THR A 26 0.97 -13.62 -0.71
C THR A 26 -0.18 -13.50 0.28
N SER A 27 -0.86 -14.62 0.55
CA SER A 27 -1.94 -14.71 1.53
C SER A 27 -2.03 -16.12 2.10
N PHE A 28 -2.47 -16.25 3.32
CA PHE A 28 -2.80 -17.54 3.93
C PHE A 28 -3.96 -17.39 4.91
N GLU A 29 -4.68 -18.49 5.12
CA GLU A 29 -5.67 -18.61 6.19
C GLU A 29 -5.12 -19.55 7.26
N ALA A 30 -5.13 -19.07 8.49
CA ALA A 30 -4.79 -19.89 9.65
C ALA A 30 -6.05 -20.15 10.49
N THR A 31 -6.28 -21.40 10.81
CA THR A 31 -7.31 -21.79 11.79
C THR A 31 -6.63 -22.26 13.07
N TRP A 32 -7.16 -21.84 14.17
CA TRP A 32 -6.65 -22.23 15.49
C TRP A 32 -7.81 -22.55 16.44
N ASP A 33 -7.55 -23.45 17.36
CA ASP A 33 -8.48 -23.79 18.39
C ASP A 33 -7.75 -23.87 19.75
N VAL A 34 -8.47 -23.66 20.82
CA VAL A 34 -7.95 -23.76 22.17
C VAL A 34 -8.43 -25.07 22.79
N HIS A 35 -7.49 -25.93 23.12
CA HIS A 35 -7.76 -27.15 23.85
C HIS A 35 -7.33 -26.98 25.30
N ALA A 36 -8.29 -27.11 26.23
CA ALA A 36 -7.98 -27.23 27.63
C ALA A 36 -7.62 -28.68 27.96
N TYR A 37 -6.51 -28.88 28.64
CA TYR A 37 -6.04 -30.21 29.04
C TYR A 37 -5.89 -30.23 30.57
N ASP A 38 -6.68 -31.04 31.20
CA ASP A 38 -6.66 -31.23 32.68
C ASP A 38 -5.80 -32.39 33.12
N GLY A 39 -5.12 -33.04 32.18
CA GLY A 39 -4.31 -34.23 32.44
C GLY A 39 -5.02 -35.56 32.13
N PHE A 40 -6.31 -35.52 31.76
CA PHE A 40 -7.12 -36.71 31.47
C PHE A 40 -7.75 -36.63 30.07
N GLU A 41 -8.34 -35.52 29.68
CA GLU A 41 -9.01 -35.36 28.41
C GLU A 41 -8.77 -33.97 27.84
N ALA A 42 -8.52 -33.87 26.50
CA ALA A 42 -8.45 -32.61 25.81
C ALA A 42 -9.85 -32.22 25.36
N THR A 43 -10.34 -31.08 25.81
CA THR A 43 -11.61 -30.52 25.35
C THR A 43 -11.35 -29.30 24.45
N GLY A 44 -11.84 -29.35 23.21
CA GLY A 44 -11.81 -28.22 22.30
C GLY A 44 -12.69 -27.06 22.78
N SER A 45 -12.38 -25.85 22.35
CA SER A 45 -13.17 -24.67 22.64
C SER A 45 -14.60 -24.82 22.15
N SER A 46 -15.57 -24.42 22.99
CA SER A 46 -16.99 -24.42 22.63
C SER A 46 -17.34 -23.38 21.55
N ASN A 47 -16.44 -22.44 21.26
CA ASN A 47 -16.62 -21.33 20.34
C ASN A 47 -15.62 -21.32 19.17
N GLY A 48 -14.81 -22.36 19.00
CA GLY A 48 -13.83 -22.50 17.91
C GLY A 48 -14.20 -23.58 16.88
N PRO A 49 -13.41 -23.78 15.82
CA PRO A 49 -12.16 -23.07 15.54
C PRO A 49 -12.35 -21.63 15.04
N TRP A 50 -11.42 -20.77 15.38
CA TRP A 50 -11.38 -19.42 14.83
C TRP A 50 -10.50 -19.41 13.57
N ALA A 51 -10.97 -18.74 12.52
CA ALA A 51 -10.20 -18.51 11.31
C ALA A 51 -9.62 -17.09 11.33
N LEU A 52 -8.34 -16.96 11.03
CA LEU A 52 -7.68 -15.70 10.82
C LEU A 52 -7.10 -15.70 9.41
N SER A 53 -7.59 -14.81 8.56
CA SER A 53 -7.05 -14.63 7.21
C SER A 53 -6.05 -13.49 7.20
N PHE A 54 -4.87 -13.74 6.68
CA PHE A 54 -3.87 -12.74 6.39
C PHE A 54 -3.78 -12.54 4.89
N ASP A 55 -3.99 -11.32 4.44
CA ASP A 55 -3.67 -10.89 3.09
C ASP A 55 -2.53 -9.86 3.19
N ALA A 56 -1.33 -10.31 2.85
CA ALA A 56 -0.16 -9.46 2.83
C ALA A 56 0.09 -8.80 1.47
N GLY A 57 -0.83 -8.92 0.53
CA GLY A 57 -0.69 -8.32 -0.79
C GLY A 57 -0.45 -6.80 -0.76
N TRP A 58 -0.79 -6.13 0.32
CA TRP A 58 -0.49 -4.72 0.54
C TRP A 58 0.72 -4.50 1.49
N VAL A 59 1.05 -5.46 2.34
CA VAL A 59 2.22 -5.43 3.24
C VAL A 59 3.47 -5.86 2.49
N LEU A 60 3.34 -6.91 1.68
CA LEU A 60 4.33 -7.37 0.72
C LEU A 60 4.33 -6.53 -0.57
N GLY A 61 3.66 -5.39 -0.60
CA GLY A 61 3.67 -4.45 -1.71
C GLY A 61 5.06 -3.89 -2.08
N GLY A 62 6.11 -4.40 -1.45
CA GLY A 62 7.49 -4.37 -1.93
C GLY A 62 7.95 -5.69 -2.55
N LEU A 63 7.18 -6.78 -2.34
CA LEU A 63 7.33 -8.09 -2.98
C LEU A 63 6.18 -8.35 -3.98
N ASP A 64 5.53 -7.29 -4.47
CA ASP A 64 4.82 -7.42 -5.73
C ASP A 64 5.78 -8.18 -6.64
N ASN A 65 5.46 -9.48 -6.84
CA ASN A 65 6.15 -10.29 -7.82
C ASN A 65 6.58 -9.35 -8.91
N ASN A 66 7.85 -9.34 -9.26
CA ASN A 66 8.50 -8.48 -10.23
C ASN A 66 7.83 -8.59 -11.62
N THR A 67 6.50 -8.64 -11.61
CA THR A 67 5.66 -8.59 -12.80
C THR A 67 5.61 -7.13 -13.20
N ILE A 68 6.40 -6.85 -14.22
CA ILE A 68 6.29 -5.60 -14.97
C ILE A 68 4.80 -5.37 -15.23
N PRO A 69 4.24 -4.21 -14.89
CA PRO A 69 2.84 -3.94 -15.19
C PRO A 69 2.60 -4.00 -16.70
N ASP A 70 1.45 -4.54 -17.11
CA ASP A 70 1.12 -4.71 -18.54
C ASP A 70 0.70 -3.40 -19.20
N VAL A 71 0.21 -2.45 -18.39
CA VAL A 71 -0.34 -1.18 -18.89
C VAL A 71 0.10 -0.01 -18.03
N PHE A 72 0.17 1.19 -18.62
CA PHE A 72 0.30 2.42 -17.85
C PHE A 72 -0.94 2.64 -17.01
N ALA A 73 -0.76 2.98 -15.74
CA ALA A 73 -1.86 3.31 -14.85
C ALA A 73 -1.52 4.46 -13.91
N LEU A 74 -2.51 5.27 -13.57
CA LEU A 74 -2.47 6.24 -12.49
C LEU A 74 -3.55 5.85 -11.48
N HIS A 75 -3.16 5.51 -10.26
CA HIS A 75 -4.10 5.08 -9.22
C HIS A 75 -4.65 6.26 -8.42
N ASN A 76 -5.74 6.02 -7.71
CA ASN A 76 -6.26 7.00 -6.76
C ASN A 76 -5.24 7.23 -5.64
N ASN A 77 -5.10 8.48 -5.23
CA ASN A 77 -4.28 8.81 -4.06
C ASN A 77 -4.91 8.29 -2.77
N TYR A 78 -4.07 7.91 -1.83
CA TYR A 78 -4.52 7.47 -0.51
C TYR A 78 -3.63 8.02 0.60
N PRO A 79 -4.24 8.55 1.67
CA PRO A 79 -5.66 8.81 1.87
C PRO A 79 -6.23 9.90 0.93
N ASN A 80 -7.57 9.90 0.72
CA ASN A 80 -8.30 10.95 0.04
C ASN A 80 -9.75 11.02 0.59
N PRO A 81 -10.15 12.06 1.35
CA PRO A 81 -9.37 13.27 1.68
C PRO A 81 -8.10 12.99 2.48
N PHE A 82 -7.14 13.94 2.46
CA PHE A 82 -5.85 13.78 3.14
C PHE A 82 -5.46 15.01 3.97
N ASN A 83 -4.58 14.81 4.99
CA ASN A 83 -4.07 15.86 5.88
C ASN A 83 -2.66 15.50 6.41
N PRO A 84 -1.61 16.24 6.14
CA PRO A 84 -1.36 16.99 4.90
C PRO A 84 -0.72 16.07 3.84
N VAL A 85 -0.60 14.77 4.09
CA VAL A 85 0.19 13.82 3.30
C VAL A 85 -0.70 12.83 2.59
N THR A 86 -0.40 12.58 1.32
CA THR A 86 -1.04 11.53 0.52
C THR A 86 -0.02 10.84 -0.39
N ASN A 87 -0.32 9.60 -0.75
CA ASN A 87 0.49 8.79 -1.65
C ASN A 87 -0.23 8.62 -2.99
N ILE A 88 0.50 8.78 -4.07
CA ILE A 88 0.06 8.56 -5.44
C ILE A 88 0.83 7.36 -5.97
N ARG A 89 0.14 6.34 -6.46
CA ARG A 89 0.72 5.16 -7.10
C ARG A 89 0.51 5.24 -8.61
N TYR A 90 1.46 4.73 -9.37
CA TYR A 90 1.40 4.67 -10.81
C TYR A 90 2.25 3.52 -11.35
N ASP A 91 1.86 3.00 -12.50
CA ASP A 91 2.44 1.82 -13.13
C ASP A 91 3.05 2.20 -14.46
N ILE A 92 4.27 1.73 -14.73
CA ILE A 92 5.05 1.99 -15.93
C ILE A 92 5.41 0.64 -16.56
N PRO A 93 4.80 0.25 -17.69
CA PRO A 93 5.05 -1.05 -18.34
C PRO A 93 6.34 -1.07 -19.15
N VAL A 94 6.79 0.06 -19.66
CA VAL A 94 7.99 0.20 -20.49
C VAL A 94 8.79 1.43 -20.07
N ALA A 95 10.10 1.41 -20.23
CA ALA A 95 10.96 2.54 -19.92
C ALA A 95 10.45 3.82 -20.58
N SER A 96 10.26 4.87 -19.80
CA SER A 96 9.60 6.10 -20.23
C SER A 96 9.99 7.30 -19.38
N ASP A 97 10.05 8.47 -19.99
CA ASP A 97 10.09 9.73 -19.26
C ASP A 97 8.73 9.96 -18.58
N VAL A 98 8.75 10.02 -17.24
CA VAL A 98 7.56 10.21 -16.44
C VAL A 98 7.56 11.59 -15.81
N ARG A 99 6.44 12.28 -15.97
CA ARG A 99 6.18 13.55 -15.31
C ARG A 99 4.85 13.50 -14.57
N ILE A 100 4.87 13.91 -13.29
CA ILE A 100 3.68 14.06 -12.47
C ILE A 100 3.65 15.47 -11.90
N ASP A 101 2.63 16.22 -12.28
CA ASP A 101 2.40 17.59 -11.86
C ASP A 101 1.12 17.70 -11.04
N ILE A 102 1.15 18.58 -10.03
CA ILE A 102 -0.02 19.00 -9.23
C ILE A 102 -0.50 20.37 -9.75
N TYR A 103 -1.81 20.50 -9.90
CA TYR A 103 -2.49 21.72 -10.31
C TYR A 103 -3.57 22.10 -9.30
N ASN A 104 -3.84 23.39 -9.17
CA ASN A 104 -5.05 23.88 -8.50
C ASN A 104 -6.25 23.85 -9.44
N ILE A 105 -7.46 24.17 -8.92
CA ILE A 105 -8.71 24.20 -9.69
C ILE A 105 -8.71 25.22 -10.84
N ALA A 106 -7.86 26.24 -10.78
CA ALA A 106 -7.70 27.24 -11.86
C ALA A 106 -6.73 26.75 -12.96
N GLY A 107 -6.23 25.51 -12.88
CA GLY A 107 -5.28 24.96 -13.83
C GLY A 107 -3.85 25.46 -13.68
N LYS A 108 -3.56 26.25 -12.63
CA LYS A 108 -2.19 26.72 -12.35
C LYS A 108 -1.40 25.58 -11.73
N LYS A 109 -0.20 25.32 -12.28
CA LYS A 109 0.72 24.33 -11.72
C LYS A 109 1.18 24.77 -10.31
N VAL A 110 1.09 23.87 -9.35
CA VAL A 110 1.45 24.03 -7.95
C VAL A 110 2.81 23.42 -7.66
N ARG A 111 3.03 22.20 -8.16
CA ARG A 111 4.28 21.46 -7.94
C ARG A 111 4.47 20.37 -8.99
N THR A 112 5.74 20.10 -9.33
CA THR A 112 6.16 18.89 -10.03
C THR A 112 6.65 17.88 -9.01
N LEU A 113 6.02 16.69 -8.95
CA LEU A 113 6.41 15.62 -8.04
C LEU A 113 7.45 14.69 -8.65
N VAL A 114 7.32 14.42 -9.96
CA VAL A 114 8.21 13.54 -10.71
C VAL A 114 8.53 14.20 -12.04
N SER A 115 9.80 14.15 -12.46
CA SER A 115 10.26 14.57 -13.80
C SER A 115 11.57 13.86 -14.11
N ARG A 116 11.48 12.57 -14.48
CA ARG A 116 12.65 11.74 -14.80
C ARG A 116 12.26 10.49 -15.56
N GLU A 117 13.23 9.84 -16.17
CA GLU A 117 13.06 8.50 -16.73
C GLU A 117 12.79 7.45 -15.65
N HIS A 118 11.88 6.52 -15.94
CA HIS A 118 11.55 5.37 -15.13
C HIS A 118 11.71 4.09 -15.93
N GLN A 119 12.28 3.09 -15.31
CA GLN A 119 12.27 1.72 -15.82
C GLN A 119 10.87 1.10 -15.63
N PRO A 120 10.55 -0.01 -16.32
CA PRO A 120 9.31 -0.73 -16.06
C PRO A 120 9.15 -1.07 -14.59
N GLY A 121 7.98 -0.83 -14.01
CA GLY A 121 7.73 -1.11 -12.59
C GLY A 121 6.53 -0.36 -12.03
N ARG A 122 6.24 -0.62 -10.77
CA ARG A 122 5.21 0.05 -9.97
C ARG A 122 5.86 1.05 -9.04
N TYR A 123 5.32 2.26 -9.02
CA TYR A 123 5.93 3.38 -8.30
C TYR A 123 4.95 4.05 -7.35
N LYS A 124 5.51 4.64 -6.32
CA LYS A 124 4.78 5.42 -5.34
C LYS A 124 5.52 6.72 -5.07
N ILE A 125 4.80 7.83 -5.10
CA ILE A 125 5.31 9.15 -4.73
C ILE A 125 4.39 9.80 -3.71
N GLN A 126 4.97 10.51 -2.76
CA GLN A 126 4.25 11.21 -1.72
C GLN A 126 4.15 12.70 -2.03
N TRP A 127 2.98 13.30 -1.75
CA TRP A 127 2.79 14.73 -1.72
C TRP A 127 2.38 15.19 -0.32
N ASN A 128 3.08 16.18 0.20
CA ASN A 128 2.91 16.74 1.54
C ASN A 128 2.20 18.10 1.55
N ALA A 129 1.32 18.35 0.58
CA ALA A 129 0.57 19.60 0.43
C ALA A 129 1.43 20.87 0.39
N THR A 130 2.59 20.81 -0.29
CA THR A 130 3.46 21.98 -0.49
C THR A 130 3.56 22.33 -1.98
N ASN A 131 3.82 23.62 -2.25
CA ASN A 131 4.12 24.11 -3.60
C ASN A 131 5.59 23.83 -3.99
N GLU A 132 6.01 24.33 -5.16
CA GLU A 132 7.37 24.17 -5.70
C GLU A 132 8.44 24.75 -4.76
N PHE A 133 8.10 25.79 -3.98
CA PHE A 133 9.00 26.46 -3.04
C PHE A 133 8.98 25.85 -1.63
N GLY A 134 8.26 24.73 -1.43
CA GLY A 134 8.12 24.08 -0.14
C GLY A 134 7.09 24.73 0.80
N SER A 135 6.40 25.78 0.38
CA SER A 135 5.39 26.45 1.19
C SER A 135 4.08 25.64 1.19
N PRO A 136 3.38 25.52 2.33
CA PRO A 136 2.10 24.85 2.42
C PRO A 136 1.05 25.49 1.50
N VAL A 137 0.21 24.67 0.89
CA VAL A 137 -0.89 25.18 0.06
C VAL A 137 -2.21 25.20 0.85
N ALA A 138 -3.20 25.92 0.34
CA ALA A 138 -4.52 26.04 0.98
C ALA A 138 -5.29 24.72 0.93
N THR A 139 -6.20 24.54 1.90
CA THR A 139 -7.22 23.47 1.87
C THR A 139 -8.07 23.60 0.61
N GLY A 140 -8.42 22.47 -0.01
CA GLY A 140 -9.25 22.48 -1.19
C GLY A 140 -8.96 21.34 -2.16
N MET A 141 -9.57 21.41 -3.32
CA MET A 141 -9.40 20.43 -4.39
C MET A 141 -8.17 20.76 -5.23
N TYR A 142 -7.40 19.72 -5.53
CA TYR A 142 -6.26 19.75 -6.44
C TYR A 142 -6.42 18.66 -7.49
N ILE A 143 -5.64 18.76 -8.53
CA ILE A 143 -5.62 17.83 -9.65
C ILE A 143 -4.18 17.37 -9.82
N TYR A 144 -3.96 16.08 -9.97
CA TYR A 144 -2.67 15.55 -10.38
C TYR A 144 -2.77 14.90 -11.76
N LYS A 145 -1.75 15.12 -12.55
CA LYS A 145 -1.65 14.65 -13.91
C LYS A 145 -0.33 13.92 -14.11
N ILE A 146 -0.41 12.71 -14.65
CA ILE A 146 0.75 11.98 -15.15
C ILE A 146 0.88 12.17 -16.67
N HIS A 147 2.11 12.24 -17.12
CA HIS A 147 2.51 12.15 -18.51
C HIS A 147 3.63 11.12 -18.62
N ALA A 148 3.42 10.06 -19.37
CA ALA A 148 4.42 9.01 -19.57
C ALA A 148 4.29 8.51 -21.01
N LYS A 149 5.25 8.84 -21.88
CA LYS A 149 5.17 8.57 -23.32
C LYS A 149 3.85 9.16 -23.90
N ASP A 150 3.01 8.32 -24.50
CA ASP A 150 1.69 8.71 -25.05
C ASP A 150 0.57 8.63 -24.02
N PHE A 151 0.87 8.10 -22.81
CA PHE A 151 -0.09 7.97 -21.72
C PHE A 151 -0.25 9.28 -20.95
N VAL A 152 -1.49 9.72 -20.86
CA VAL A 152 -1.89 10.88 -20.05
C VAL A 152 -3.08 10.49 -19.20
N SER A 153 -2.99 10.69 -17.89
CA SER A 153 -4.10 10.46 -16.97
C SER A 153 -4.19 11.56 -15.94
N VAL A 154 -5.40 11.87 -15.52
CA VAL A 154 -5.71 12.97 -14.59
C VAL A 154 -6.62 12.45 -13.51
N LYS A 155 -6.34 12.81 -12.26
CA LYS A 155 -7.18 12.51 -11.11
C LYS A 155 -7.24 13.69 -10.15
N LYS A 156 -8.27 13.68 -9.29
CA LYS A 156 -8.50 14.71 -8.26
C LYS A 156 -8.12 14.22 -6.88
N LEU A 157 -7.72 15.14 -6.01
CA LEU A 157 -7.45 14.90 -4.61
C LEU A 157 -7.99 16.07 -3.75
N LEU A 158 -8.37 15.76 -2.52
CA LEU A 158 -8.98 16.72 -1.61
C LEU A 158 -8.11 16.87 -0.36
N LEU A 159 -7.50 18.07 -0.21
CA LEU A 159 -6.75 18.44 0.99
C LEU A 159 -7.69 19.01 2.03
N MET A 160 -7.67 18.42 3.22
CA MET A 160 -8.35 18.91 4.42
C MET A 160 -7.29 19.21 5.49
N LYS A 161 -7.48 20.28 6.22
CA LYS A 161 -6.66 20.63 7.38
C LYS A 161 -7.51 20.63 8.64
#